data_00b6608115337109cb9685eb8692a656
#
_entry.id   00b6608115337109cb9685eb8692a656
#
_cell.length_a   1.000
_cell.length_b   1.000
_cell.length_c   1.000
_cell.angle_alpha   90.00
_cell.angle_beta   90.00
_cell.angle_gamma   90.00
#
_symmetry.space_group_name_H-M   'P 1'
#
loop_
_entity.id
_entity.type
_entity.pdbx_description
1 polymer ?
#
loop_
_entity_poly.entity_id
_entity_poly.type
_entity_poly.pdbx_seq_one_letter_code
_entity_poly.pdbx_strand_id
1 'polypeptide(L)'
;IPGLPADTDPASLRVAAEGATIGAVSLQTGRALPDGAPESQAIKDARAEVERLERVLRDRDAAVAAIRAEVAASADLLSFLRTLASSDNATTGDVAGLTDMVATRMLAARRAGIEAETRALVAEQGRAEDERLLNDANARLAALQAPRGDQAALVLVVEGQGAPAQITVTSDAYQAGWAPVY
;
A
#
# COMPACT_ATOMS: atom_id res chain seq x y z
N ILE A 1 2.16 2.03 31.25
CA ILE A 1 1.37 2.85 30.32
C ILE A 1 2.36 3.63 29.49
N PRO A 2 2.55 3.27 28.22
CA PRO A 2 3.43 3.96 27.28
C PRO A 2 2.70 5.13 26.60
N GLY A 3 3.47 6.03 25.97
CA GLY A 3 2.92 7.05 25.06
C GLY A 3 2.67 8.41 25.72
N LEU A 4 3.23 8.65 26.89
CA LEU A 4 3.27 9.99 27.47
C LEU A 4 4.33 10.84 26.74
N PRO A 5 4.12 12.16 26.54
CA PRO A 5 5.16 13.06 26.07
C PRO A 5 6.41 13.01 26.95
N ALA A 6 7.61 13.15 26.37
CA ALA A 6 8.86 13.09 27.12
C ALA A 6 9.01 14.23 28.13
N ASP A 7 8.35 15.34 27.84
CA ASP A 7 8.29 16.56 28.67
C ASP A 7 7.15 16.54 29.70
N THR A 8 6.49 15.37 29.91
CA THR A 8 5.47 15.23 30.93
C THR A 8 6.07 15.51 32.31
N ASP A 9 5.55 16.55 33.00
CA ASP A 9 5.95 16.86 34.35
C ASP A 9 5.47 15.76 35.33
N PRO A 10 6.38 15.03 35.99
CA PRO A 10 5.99 14.03 36.98
C PRO A 10 5.08 14.56 38.07
N ALA A 11 5.20 15.86 38.40
CA ALA A 11 4.38 16.49 39.44
C ALA A 11 2.92 16.73 38.99
N SER A 12 2.66 16.76 37.69
CA SER A 12 1.31 16.91 37.12
C SER A 12 0.55 15.57 37.01
N LEU A 13 1.27 14.46 37.17
CA LEU A 13 0.67 13.13 37.02
C LEU A 13 -0.18 12.77 38.23
N ARG A 14 -1.44 12.47 37.96
CA ARG A 14 -2.37 11.94 38.95
C ARG A 14 -2.83 10.55 38.53
N VAL A 15 -2.68 9.58 39.43
CA VAL A 15 -3.11 8.20 39.19
C VAL A 15 -4.16 7.83 40.21
N ALA A 16 -5.30 7.37 39.73
CA ALA A 16 -6.38 6.83 40.55
C ALA A 16 -6.65 5.38 40.15
N ALA A 17 -6.95 4.52 41.11
CA ALA A 17 -7.35 3.16 40.87
C ALA A 17 -8.64 2.84 41.58
N GLU A 18 -9.56 2.18 40.90
CA GLU A 18 -10.76 1.59 41.45
C GLU A 18 -10.62 0.06 41.43
N GLY A 19 -10.79 -0.60 42.57
CA GLY A 19 -10.66 -2.04 42.72
C GLY A 19 -9.21 -2.57 42.89
N ALA A 20 -8.23 -1.66 43.08
CA ALA A 20 -6.84 -2.01 43.35
C ALA A 20 -6.15 -0.93 44.20
N THR A 21 -5.06 -1.30 44.86
CA THR A 21 -4.20 -0.37 45.57
C THR A 21 -2.98 -0.02 44.74
N ILE A 22 -2.69 1.28 44.63
CA ILE A 22 -1.49 1.76 43.92
C ILE A 22 -0.32 1.75 44.88
N GLY A 23 0.71 1.00 44.58
CA GLY A 23 1.97 0.99 45.32
C GLY A 23 2.94 2.07 44.81
N ALA A 24 3.94 1.68 44.02
CA ALA A 24 4.90 2.62 43.45
C ALA A 24 4.46 3.14 42.07
N VAL A 25 4.69 4.44 41.86
CA VAL A 25 4.49 5.11 40.55
C VAL A 25 5.85 5.65 40.11
N SER A 26 6.32 5.30 38.93
CA SER A 26 7.57 5.84 38.36
C SER A 26 7.39 6.25 36.92
N LEU A 27 7.87 7.44 36.53
CA LEU A 27 7.94 7.92 35.17
C LEU A 27 9.34 7.58 34.62
N GLN A 28 9.39 6.82 33.54
CA GLN A 28 10.64 6.47 32.84
C GLN A 28 10.67 7.20 31.50
N THR A 29 11.63 8.09 31.33
CA THR A 29 11.88 8.83 30.09
C THR A 29 12.89 8.12 29.22
N GLY A 30 12.82 8.30 27.89
CA GLY A 30 13.79 7.73 26.94
C GLY A 30 13.70 6.21 26.74
N ARG A 31 12.62 5.57 27.16
CA ARG A 31 12.45 4.13 26.99
C ARG A 31 11.60 3.84 25.75
N ALA A 32 12.17 3.05 24.85
CA ALA A 32 11.37 2.44 23.76
C ALA A 32 10.19 1.65 24.37
N LEU A 33 9.06 1.64 23.65
CA LEU A 33 7.94 0.76 24.00
C LEU A 33 8.44 -0.66 24.28
N PRO A 34 7.94 -1.35 25.31
CA PRO A 34 8.33 -2.75 25.56
C PRO A 34 8.12 -3.56 24.28
N ASP A 35 9.09 -4.41 23.93
CA ASP A 35 8.92 -5.41 22.89
C ASP A 35 7.66 -6.23 23.22
N GLY A 36 6.68 -6.22 22.30
CA GLY A 36 5.40 -6.89 22.50
C GLY A 36 4.22 -5.97 22.91
N ALA A 37 4.39 -4.66 22.95
CA ALA A 37 3.22 -3.76 23.04
C ALA A 37 2.26 -4.03 21.89
N PRO A 38 0.93 -4.15 22.13
CA PRO A 38 -0.01 -4.41 21.06
C PRO A 38 0.04 -3.30 20.02
N GLU A 39 0.25 -3.69 18.77
CA GLU A 39 0.26 -2.77 17.64
C GLU A 39 -1.06 -1.99 17.59
N SER A 40 -0.98 -0.68 17.40
CA SER A 40 -2.18 0.15 17.37
C SER A 40 -3.09 -0.25 16.19
N GLN A 41 -4.40 -0.11 16.35
CA GLN A 41 -5.35 -0.43 15.28
C GLN A 41 -5.04 0.36 14.01
N ALA A 42 -4.62 1.62 14.14
CA ALA A 42 -4.23 2.46 13.00
C ALA A 42 -3.06 1.88 12.19
N ILE A 43 -2.06 1.28 12.86
CA ILE A 43 -0.93 0.63 12.17
C ILE A 43 -1.39 -0.65 11.47
N LYS A 44 -2.25 -1.45 12.12
CA LYS A 44 -2.82 -2.66 11.50
C LYS A 44 -3.62 -2.33 10.25
N ASP A 45 -4.47 -1.30 10.32
CA ASP A 45 -5.29 -0.85 9.20
C ASP A 45 -4.43 -0.31 8.05
N ALA A 46 -3.40 0.48 8.36
CA ALA A 46 -2.46 0.99 7.36
C ALA A 46 -1.66 -0.14 6.68
N ARG A 47 -1.25 -1.17 7.43
CA ARG A 47 -0.58 -2.36 6.87
C ARG A 47 -1.52 -3.16 5.97
N ALA A 48 -2.76 -3.39 6.40
CA ALA A 48 -3.75 -4.08 5.59
C ALA A 48 -4.03 -3.33 4.27
N GLU A 49 -4.03 -2.00 4.30
CA GLU A 49 -4.17 -1.18 3.10
C GLU A 49 -2.98 -1.32 2.14
N VAL A 50 -1.74 -1.31 2.65
CA VAL A 50 -0.53 -1.59 1.85
C VAL A 50 -0.63 -2.95 1.19
N GLU A 51 -0.94 -4.01 1.94
CA GLU A 51 -1.09 -5.36 1.40
C GLU A 51 -2.20 -5.45 0.34
N ARG A 52 -3.30 -4.71 0.52
CA ARG A 52 -4.38 -4.63 -0.47
C ARG A 52 -3.89 -3.99 -1.77
N LEU A 53 -3.20 -2.87 -1.68
CA LEU A 53 -2.68 -2.14 -2.86
C LEU A 53 -1.58 -2.92 -3.58
N GLU A 54 -0.73 -3.65 -2.86
CA GLU A 54 0.24 -4.56 -3.46
C GLU A 54 -0.43 -5.68 -4.27
N ARG A 55 -1.56 -6.23 -3.80
CA ARG A 55 -2.33 -7.20 -4.58
C ARG A 55 -2.89 -6.57 -5.84
N VAL A 56 -3.51 -5.39 -5.73
CA VAL A 56 -4.04 -4.64 -6.88
C VAL A 56 -2.95 -4.38 -7.92
N LEU A 57 -1.76 -3.97 -7.48
CA LEU A 57 -0.64 -3.70 -8.39
C LEU A 57 -0.16 -4.97 -9.10
N ARG A 58 -0.05 -6.11 -8.38
CA ARG A 58 0.29 -7.40 -9.01
C ARG A 58 -0.74 -7.84 -10.06
N ASP A 59 -2.03 -7.67 -9.78
CA ASP A 59 -3.10 -8.00 -10.73
C ASP A 59 -3.04 -7.08 -11.97
N ARG A 60 -2.72 -5.81 -11.75
CA ARG A 60 -2.52 -4.84 -12.83
C ARG A 60 -1.30 -5.18 -13.68
N ASP A 61 -0.18 -5.56 -13.08
CA ASP A 61 1.02 -6.00 -13.78
C ASP A 61 0.73 -7.22 -14.67
N ALA A 62 -0.02 -8.19 -14.17
CA ALA A 62 -0.44 -9.35 -14.95
C ALA A 62 -1.34 -8.96 -16.14
N ALA A 63 -2.27 -8.03 -15.94
CA ALA A 63 -3.13 -7.53 -16.99
C ALA A 63 -2.35 -6.78 -18.09
N VAL A 64 -1.39 -5.93 -17.70
CA VAL A 64 -0.50 -5.23 -18.65
C VAL A 64 0.32 -6.24 -19.45
N ALA A 65 0.90 -7.24 -18.79
CA ALA A 65 1.69 -8.28 -19.45
C ALA A 65 0.86 -9.08 -20.47
N ALA A 66 -0.39 -9.42 -20.12
CA ALA A 66 -1.30 -10.12 -21.03
C ALA A 66 -1.61 -9.29 -22.31
N ILE A 67 -1.90 -8.00 -22.14
CA ILE A 67 -2.18 -7.11 -23.26
C ILE A 67 -0.92 -6.92 -24.12
N ARG A 68 0.26 -6.78 -23.53
CA ARG A 68 1.53 -6.69 -24.26
C ARG A 68 1.84 -7.96 -25.06
N ALA A 69 1.45 -9.13 -24.54
CA ALA A 69 1.55 -10.38 -25.28
C ALA A 69 0.65 -10.39 -26.53
N GLU A 70 -0.55 -9.80 -26.47
CA GLU A 70 -1.42 -9.65 -27.66
C GLU A 70 -0.79 -8.72 -28.71
N VAL A 71 -0.13 -7.64 -28.28
CA VAL A 71 0.62 -6.74 -29.19
C VAL A 71 1.72 -7.53 -29.90
N ALA A 72 2.52 -8.30 -29.16
CA ALA A 72 3.58 -9.12 -29.70
C ALA A 72 3.05 -10.17 -30.70
N ALA A 73 1.98 -10.90 -30.32
CA ALA A 73 1.36 -11.89 -31.22
C ALA A 73 0.86 -11.27 -32.54
N SER A 74 0.31 -10.04 -32.48
CA SER A 74 -0.10 -9.32 -33.70
C SER A 74 1.09 -8.95 -34.58
N ALA A 75 2.22 -8.57 -34.01
CA ALA A 75 3.45 -8.27 -34.73
C ALA A 75 4.05 -9.54 -35.40
N ASP A 76 4.06 -10.65 -34.64
CA ASP A 76 4.54 -11.95 -35.15
C ASP A 76 3.69 -12.45 -36.31
N LEU A 77 2.36 -12.33 -36.20
CA LEU A 77 1.46 -12.67 -37.31
C LEU A 77 1.73 -11.82 -38.54
N LEU A 78 1.95 -10.52 -38.39
CA LEU A 78 2.30 -9.64 -39.52
C LEU A 78 3.64 -10.03 -40.13
N SER A 79 4.63 -10.42 -39.34
CA SER A 79 5.92 -10.90 -39.80
C SER A 79 5.76 -12.19 -40.59
N PHE A 80 5.01 -13.17 -40.09
CA PHE A 80 4.71 -14.42 -40.76
C PHE A 80 4.01 -14.18 -42.13
N LEU A 81 2.96 -13.33 -42.15
CA LEU A 81 2.22 -13.03 -43.38
C LEU A 81 3.09 -12.34 -44.44
N ARG A 82 4.04 -11.49 -44.05
CA ARG A 82 5.02 -10.87 -44.96
C ARG A 82 5.96 -11.93 -45.56
N THR A 83 6.46 -12.85 -44.72
CA THR A 83 7.32 -13.93 -45.19
C THR A 83 6.57 -14.84 -46.16
N LEU A 84 5.30 -15.17 -45.87
CA LEU A 84 4.44 -15.95 -46.74
C LEU A 84 4.23 -15.24 -48.09
N ALA A 85 3.95 -13.94 -48.08
CA ALA A 85 3.74 -13.13 -49.29
C ALA A 85 5.01 -13.04 -50.19
N SER A 86 6.21 -13.15 -49.60
CA SER A 86 7.49 -13.08 -50.30
C SER A 86 8.06 -14.46 -50.71
N SER A 87 7.38 -15.56 -50.38
CA SER A 87 7.87 -16.92 -50.72
C SER A 87 7.63 -17.26 -52.15
N ASP A 88 8.61 -17.92 -52.80
CA ASP A 88 8.53 -18.38 -54.22
C ASP A 88 7.37 -19.36 -54.46
N ASN A 89 6.92 -20.07 -53.44
CA ASN A 89 5.77 -20.96 -53.49
C ASN A 89 4.42 -20.24 -53.64
N ALA A 90 4.37 -18.91 -53.41
CA ALA A 90 3.16 -18.11 -53.60
C ALA A 90 2.77 -17.92 -55.07
N THR A 91 3.65 -18.30 -56.02
CA THR A 91 3.44 -18.11 -57.44
C THR A 91 2.79 -19.32 -58.14
N THR A 92 2.56 -20.45 -57.44
CA THR A 92 1.93 -21.65 -57.98
C THR A 92 0.52 -21.82 -57.43
N GLY A 93 -0.50 -21.72 -58.26
CA GLY A 93 -1.91 -21.90 -57.87
C GLY A 93 -2.76 -20.65 -58.00
N ASP A 94 -3.76 -20.50 -57.16
CA ASP A 94 -4.66 -19.32 -57.10
C ASP A 94 -3.96 -18.13 -56.39
N VAL A 95 -3.10 -17.45 -57.15
CA VAL A 95 -2.35 -16.28 -56.66
C VAL A 95 -3.29 -15.14 -56.22
N ALA A 96 -4.40 -14.93 -56.88
CA ALA A 96 -5.34 -13.86 -56.56
C ALA A 96 -6.03 -14.13 -55.21
N GLY A 97 -6.55 -15.35 -54.99
CA GLY A 97 -7.16 -15.74 -53.73
C GLY A 97 -6.17 -15.71 -52.55
N LEU A 98 -4.92 -16.12 -52.77
CA LEU A 98 -3.87 -16.01 -51.76
C LEU A 98 -3.57 -14.54 -51.39
N THR A 99 -3.46 -13.67 -52.41
CA THR A 99 -3.19 -12.23 -52.21
C THR A 99 -4.30 -11.58 -51.41
N ASP A 100 -5.55 -11.83 -51.74
CA ASP A 100 -6.73 -11.27 -51.02
C ASP A 100 -6.78 -11.78 -49.58
N MET A 101 -6.52 -13.07 -49.36
CA MET A 101 -6.45 -13.64 -48.02
C MET A 101 -5.34 -12.99 -47.20
N VAL A 102 -4.12 -12.87 -47.73
CA VAL A 102 -3.00 -12.25 -47.01
C VAL A 102 -3.30 -10.80 -46.72
N ALA A 103 -3.81 -10.02 -47.68
CA ALA A 103 -4.16 -8.62 -47.48
C ALA A 103 -5.22 -8.44 -46.36
N THR A 104 -6.26 -9.28 -46.40
CA THR A 104 -7.34 -9.25 -45.37
C THR A 104 -6.78 -9.58 -44.00
N ARG A 105 -5.95 -10.63 -43.87
CA ARG A 105 -5.33 -11.04 -42.60
C ARG A 105 -4.34 -10.02 -42.09
N MET A 106 -3.55 -9.40 -42.93
CA MET A 106 -2.62 -8.33 -42.55
C MET A 106 -3.37 -7.10 -42.03
N LEU A 107 -4.48 -6.70 -42.67
CA LEU A 107 -5.30 -5.59 -42.22
C LEU A 107 -5.91 -5.89 -40.85
N ALA A 108 -6.45 -7.10 -40.67
CA ALA A 108 -7.01 -7.54 -39.39
C ALA A 108 -5.94 -7.55 -38.27
N ALA A 109 -4.75 -8.12 -38.55
CA ALA A 109 -3.66 -8.14 -37.56
C ALA A 109 -3.17 -6.75 -37.21
N ARG A 110 -3.09 -5.81 -38.16
CA ARG A 110 -2.72 -4.41 -37.86
C ARG A 110 -3.74 -3.72 -36.97
N ARG A 111 -5.05 -3.90 -37.26
CA ARG A 111 -6.11 -3.34 -36.43
C ARG A 111 -6.05 -3.90 -35.02
N ALA A 112 -5.95 -5.22 -34.87
CA ALA A 112 -5.84 -5.86 -33.56
C ALA A 112 -4.60 -5.36 -32.79
N GLY A 113 -3.45 -5.19 -33.47
CA GLY A 113 -2.24 -4.64 -32.85
C GLY A 113 -2.41 -3.21 -32.34
N ILE A 114 -3.05 -2.32 -33.13
CA ILE A 114 -3.32 -0.94 -32.72
C ILE A 114 -4.31 -0.88 -31.53
N GLU A 115 -5.36 -1.70 -31.58
CA GLU A 115 -6.32 -1.80 -30.48
C GLU A 115 -5.68 -2.32 -29.20
N ALA A 116 -4.84 -3.35 -29.31
CA ALA A 116 -4.08 -3.87 -28.18
C ALA A 116 -3.09 -2.84 -27.63
N GLU A 117 -2.37 -2.11 -28.48
CA GLU A 117 -1.44 -1.05 -28.07
C GLU A 117 -2.17 0.07 -27.32
N THR A 118 -3.32 0.49 -27.79
CA THR A 118 -4.15 1.50 -27.11
C THR A 118 -4.59 1.00 -25.73
N ARG A 119 -5.01 -0.27 -25.64
CA ARG A 119 -5.36 -0.88 -24.34
C ARG A 119 -4.16 -0.98 -23.41
N ALA A 120 -2.98 -1.29 -23.93
CA ALA A 120 -1.75 -1.36 -23.16
C ALA A 120 -1.40 0.00 -22.53
N LEU A 121 -1.46 1.08 -23.30
CA LEU A 121 -1.21 2.43 -22.80
C LEU A 121 -2.18 2.83 -21.66
N VAL A 122 -3.47 2.53 -21.81
CA VAL A 122 -4.46 2.78 -20.76
C VAL A 122 -4.18 1.95 -19.50
N ALA A 123 -3.83 0.67 -19.69
CA ALA A 123 -3.51 -0.21 -18.57
C ALA A 123 -2.22 0.22 -17.84
N GLU A 124 -1.22 0.71 -18.57
CA GLU A 124 0.02 1.26 -17.98
C GLU A 124 -0.22 2.56 -17.21
N GLN A 125 -1.11 3.43 -17.69
CA GLN A 125 -1.52 4.61 -16.92
C GLN A 125 -2.21 4.21 -15.61
N GLY A 126 -3.12 3.21 -15.66
CA GLY A 126 -3.74 2.66 -14.46
C GLY A 126 -2.74 2.03 -13.49
N ARG A 127 -1.71 1.35 -14.02
CA ARG A 127 -0.61 0.80 -13.21
C ARG A 127 0.17 1.89 -12.49
N ALA A 128 0.50 2.98 -13.17
CA ALA A 128 1.23 4.10 -12.59
C ALA A 128 0.43 4.79 -11.46
N GLU A 129 -0.90 4.88 -11.61
CA GLU A 129 -1.77 5.40 -10.55
C GLU A 129 -1.82 4.47 -9.33
N ASP A 130 -1.96 3.15 -9.55
CA ASP A 130 -1.95 2.16 -8.47
C ASP A 130 -0.60 2.18 -7.72
N GLU A 131 0.53 2.34 -8.42
CA GLU A 131 1.87 2.49 -7.82
C GLU A 131 1.98 3.75 -6.97
N ARG A 132 1.42 4.87 -7.41
CA ARG A 132 1.36 6.11 -6.64
C ARG A 132 0.57 5.93 -5.35
N LEU A 133 -0.61 5.27 -5.42
CA LEU A 133 -1.42 4.99 -4.24
C LEU A 133 -0.68 4.07 -3.24
N LEU A 134 0.05 3.08 -3.72
CA LEU A 134 0.87 2.22 -2.86
C LEU A 134 1.99 3.01 -2.16
N ASN A 135 2.67 3.90 -2.88
CA ASN A 135 3.71 4.75 -2.31
C ASN A 135 3.15 5.68 -1.23
N ASP A 136 1.97 6.27 -1.45
CA ASP A 136 1.27 7.10 -0.47
C ASP A 136 0.86 6.30 0.79
N ALA A 137 0.39 5.06 0.61
CA ALA A 137 0.04 4.16 1.71
C ALA A 137 1.28 3.76 2.53
N ASN A 138 2.40 3.45 1.87
CA ASN A 138 3.67 3.16 2.54
C ASN A 138 4.19 4.36 3.33
N ALA A 139 4.12 5.57 2.77
CA ALA A 139 4.51 6.79 3.47
C ALA A 139 3.65 7.02 4.73
N ARG A 140 2.33 6.76 4.64
CA ARG A 140 1.41 6.84 5.79
C ARG A 140 1.75 5.79 6.85
N LEU A 141 2.02 4.56 6.47
CA LEU A 141 2.43 3.50 7.39
C LEU A 141 3.75 3.86 8.08
N ALA A 142 4.75 4.35 7.34
CA ALA A 142 6.01 4.81 7.89
C ALA A 142 5.84 5.97 8.88
N ALA A 143 4.96 6.93 8.59
CA ALA A 143 4.65 8.03 9.50
C ALA A 143 3.99 7.57 10.80
N LEU A 144 3.14 6.54 10.74
CA LEU A 144 2.52 5.94 11.93
C LEU A 144 3.52 5.13 12.78
N GLN A 145 4.52 4.54 12.14
CA GLN A 145 5.58 3.75 12.76
C GLN A 145 6.78 4.60 13.21
N ALA A 146 6.88 5.83 12.71
CA ALA A 146 7.97 6.73 13.09
C ALA A 146 8.01 6.88 14.61
N PRO A 147 9.20 6.81 15.22
CA PRO A 147 9.34 7.06 16.64
C PRO A 147 8.75 8.44 16.94
N ARG A 148 7.64 8.46 17.66
CA ARG A 148 7.12 9.70 18.23
C ARG A 148 8.17 10.10 19.24
N GLY A 149 8.99 11.10 18.98
CA GLY A 149 10.05 11.67 19.82
C GLY A 149 10.30 10.97 21.17
N ASP A 150 11.19 11.44 21.95
CA ASP A 150 11.41 10.87 23.30
C ASP A 150 10.07 10.70 24.02
N GLN A 151 9.63 9.47 24.22
CA GLN A 151 8.40 9.17 24.94
C GLN A 151 8.73 8.79 26.38
N ALA A 152 7.84 9.13 27.28
CA ALA A 152 7.87 8.66 28.66
C ALA A 152 6.90 7.49 28.84
N ALA A 153 7.26 6.55 29.69
CA ALA A 153 6.41 5.44 30.10
C ALA A 153 6.13 5.55 31.62
N LEU A 154 4.87 5.48 31.99
CA LEU A 154 4.48 5.42 33.40
C LEU A 154 4.43 3.96 33.83
N VAL A 155 5.28 3.58 34.76
CA VAL A 155 5.29 2.26 35.41
C VAL A 155 4.54 2.35 36.74
N LEU A 156 3.52 1.52 36.86
CA LEU A 156 2.68 1.42 38.03
C LEU A 156 2.83 0.03 38.66
N VAL A 157 3.10 -0.02 39.94
CA VAL A 157 2.97 -1.25 40.74
C VAL A 157 1.58 -1.24 41.37
N VAL A 158 0.78 -2.24 41.02
CA VAL A 158 -0.61 -2.33 41.48
C VAL A 158 -0.81 -3.64 42.24
N GLU A 159 -1.35 -3.56 43.43
CA GLU A 159 -1.76 -4.72 44.24
C GLU A 159 -3.29 -4.87 44.10
N GLY A 160 -3.75 -5.99 43.57
CA GLY A 160 -5.16 -6.29 43.33
C GLY A 160 -5.54 -7.66 43.88
N GLN A 161 -6.79 -7.83 44.32
CA GLN A 161 -7.31 -9.08 44.85
C GLN A 161 -7.96 -9.97 43.78
N GLY A 162 -7.49 -9.92 42.51
CA GLY A 162 -7.95 -10.79 41.43
C GLY A 162 -9.26 -10.35 40.75
N ALA A 163 -9.83 -9.21 41.09
CA ALA A 163 -10.96 -8.58 40.41
C ALA A 163 -10.50 -7.58 39.36
N PRO A 164 -11.29 -7.31 38.29
CA PRO A 164 -10.98 -6.24 37.34
C PRO A 164 -10.82 -4.91 38.05
N ALA A 165 -9.70 -4.20 37.79
CA ALA A 165 -9.42 -2.89 38.34
C ALA A 165 -9.35 -1.86 37.22
N GLN A 166 -9.89 -0.67 37.45
CA GLN A 166 -9.78 0.46 36.55
C GLN A 166 -8.71 1.44 37.05
N ILE A 167 -7.76 1.78 36.15
CA ILE A 167 -6.71 2.75 36.45
C ILE A 167 -6.93 3.97 35.56
N THR A 168 -7.08 5.14 36.19
CA THR A 168 -7.20 6.43 35.50
C THR A 168 -5.91 7.22 35.73
N VAL A 169 -5.30 7.67 34.65
CA VAL A 169 -4.12 8.54 34.67
C VAL A 169 -4.49 9.86 34.02
N THR A 170 -4.21 10.94 34.74
CA THR A 170 -4.43 12.32 34.27
C THR A 170 -3.11 13.07 34.32
N SER A 171 -2.81 13.84 33.28
CA SER A 171 -1.65 14.75 33.23
C SER A 171 -2.06 16.09 32.67
N ASP A 172 -1.37 17.15 33.06
CA ASP A 172 -1.54 18.48 32.47
C ASP A 172 -0.77 18.56 31.14
N ALA A 173 -1.42 19.07 30.09
CA ALA A 173 -0.78 19.30 28.78
C ALA A 173 -0.44 20.80 28.65
N TYR A 174 0.83 21.15 28.78
CA TYR A 174 1.27 22.54 28.70
C TYR A 174 1.39 23.08 27.25
N GLN A 175 1.25 22.23 26.22
CA GLN A 175 1.37 22.62 24.81
C GLN A 175 0.02 22.79 24.10
N ALA A 176 -1.10 22.74 24.81
CA ALA A 176 -2.40 23.01 24.24
C ALA A 176 -2.61 24.52 24.09
N GLY A 177 -2.35 25.06 22.89
CA GLY A 177 -2.67 26.45 22.54
C GLY A 177 -4.07 26.57 22.00
N TRP A 178 -4.83 27.57 22.47
CA TRP A 178 -6.15 27.91 21.98
C TRP A 178 -6.10 29.32 21.37
N ALA A 179 -6.50 29.45 20.10
CA ALA A 179 -6.64 30.75 19.44
C ALA A 179 -8.07 30.91 18.91
N PRO A 180 -8.80 31.98 19.28
CA PRO A 180 -10.10 32.26 18.68
C PRO A 180 -9.91 32.64 17.20
N VAL A 181 -10.69 32.02 16.32
CA VAL A 181 -10.82 32.45 14.92
C VAL A 181 -12.08 33.28 14.84
N TYR A 182 -11.93 34.56 14.45
CA TYR A 182 -13.03 35.49 14.22
C TYR A 182 -13.45 35.46 12.76
#